data_47f838a9db69f126eb117285e3a96178
#
_entry.id   47f838a9db69f126eb117285e3a96178
#
_cell.length_a   1.000
_cell.length_b   1.000
_cell.length_c   1.000
_cell.angle_alpha   90.00
_cell.angle_beta   90.00
_cell.angle_gamma   90.00
#
_symmetry.space_group_name_H-M   'P 1'
#
loop_
_entity.id
_entity.type
_entity.pdbx_description
1 polymer ?
#
loop_
_entity_poly.entity_id
_entity_poly.type
_entity_poly.pdbx_seq_one_letter_code
_entity_poly.pdbx_strand_id
1 'polypeptide(L)'
;MPSKFFLSFISLSALVLAGCGGSSSAPDLAVSDIAVNQLKYGQLSQFTLTGNFSDNEINVSTKNCKGLALVAGGTTTTKSVTCTIGAVGTGVVSLEAKLADGTVLKSVSFDVRNPQVSMQTSLGAVLLELNPTAAPLSTDNFLQYVNSKFYDNTLIHRVVTAGIFVAQGGWLTPTPAVQPGQKAAIALEVNKGLSNLKGTIAMARSADLNSATSQFYFNLADNVALDTSNGGYAVFGKVVSGAEVLDAMANVKTTTAFGLADFPASNVVVLSATQTK
;
A
#
# COMPACT_ATOMS: atom_id res chain seq x y z
N MET A 1 -92.73 -46.17 -37.26
CA MET A 1 -92.99 -45.34 -36.08
C MET A 1 -91.73 -45.46 -35.18
N PRO A 2 -91.07 -44.38 -34.88
CA PRO A 2 -89.74 -44.47 -34.36
C PRO A 2 -89.68 -44.54 -32.82
N SER A 3 -88.83 -45.38 -32.33
CA SER A 3 -88.39 -45.53 -30.97
C SER A 3 -87.40 -44.40 -30.53
N LYS A 4 -87.74 -43.78 -29.39
CA LYS A 4 -86.88 -42.73 -28.82
C LYS A 4 -85.89 -43.44 -27.82
N PHE A 5 -84.61 -43.31 -28.14
CA PHE A 5 -83.56 -43.67 -27.22
C PHE A 5 -83.23 -42.44 -26.33
N PHE A 6 -83.33 -42.65 -24.99
CA PHE A 6 -82.82 -41.69 -24.00
C PHE A 6 -81.31 -41.92 -23.77
N LEU A 7 -80.53 -40.99 -24.06
CA LEU A 7 -79.08 -40.97 -23.66
C LEU A 7 -79.00 -40.34 -22.28
N SER A 8 -78.57 -41.11 -21.30
CA SER A 8 -78.24 -40.64 -19.97
C SER A 8 -76.84 -40.02 -20.02
N PHE A 9 -76.72 -38.73 -19.73
CA PHE A 9 -75.42 -38.08 -19.54
C PHE A 9 -74.87 -38.30 -18.15
N ILE A 10 -73.79 -39.08 -18.00
CA ILE A 10 -72.99 -39.17 -16.80
C ILE A 10 -72.02 -37.97 -16.79
N SER A 11 -72.26 -37.05 -15.91
CA SER A 11 -71.31 -35.94 -15.68
C SER A 11 -70.12 -36.45 -14.90
N LEU A 12 -68.96 -36.51 -15.54
CA LEU A 12 -67.69 -36.81 -14.92
C LEU A 12 -67.14 -35.49 -14.36
N SER A 13 -67.26 -35.29 -13.02
CA SER A 13 -66.63 -34.16 -12.34
C SER A 13 -65.15 -34.39 -12.27
N ALA A 14 -64.39 -33.66 -13.10
CA ALA A 14 -62.95 -33.61 -12.98
C ALA A 14 -62.55 -32.81 -11.75
N LEU A 15 -62.00 -33.49 -10.75
CA LEU A 15 -61.37 -32.87 -9.59
C LEU A 15 -60.06 -32.26 -10.06
N VAL A 16 -60.04 -30.95 -10.25
CA VAL A 16 -58.78 -30.21 -10.48
C VAL A 16 -58.04 -30.10 -9.16
N LEU A 17 -57.04 -30.95 -8.94
CA LEU A 17 -56.04 -30.75 -7.92
C LEU A 17 -55.20 -29.56 -8.34
N ALA A 18 -55.51 -28.38 -7.79
CA ALA A 18 -54.61 -27.25 -7.80
C ALA A 18 -53.39 -27.60 -6.98
N GLY A 19 -52.37 -28.16 -7.62
CA GLY A 19 -51.02 -28.25 -7.08
C GLY A 19 -50.49 -26.85 -6.92
N CYS A 20 -50.44 -26.32 -5.70
CA CYS A 20 -49.57 -25.21 -5.35
C CYS A 20 -48.12 -25.69 -5.53
N GLY A 21 -47.63 -25.63 -6.76
CA GLY A 21 -46.20 -25.65 -7.06
C GLY A 21 -45.66 -24.31 -6.70
N GLY A 22 -45.36 -24.09 -5.42
CA GLY A 22 -44.47 -23.04 -5.04
C GLY A 22 -43.09 -23.38 -5.62
N SER A 23 -42.77 -22.84 -6.80
CA SER A 23 -41.40 -22.76 -7.24
C SER A 23 -40.71 -21.83 -6.25
N SER A 24 -40.08 -22.39 -5.21
CA SER A 24 -39.05 -21.68 -4.49
C SER A 24 -37.90 -21.47 -5.53
N SER A 25 -37.96 -20.38 -6.28
CA SER A 25 -36.79 -19.94 -6.98
C SER A 25 -35.68 -19.84 -5.91
N ALA A 26 -34.57 -20.56 -6.12
CA ALA A 26 -33.39 -20.36 -5.29
C ALA A 26 -33.15 -18.84 -5.25
N PRO A 27 -32.86 -18.27 -4.06
CA PRO A 27 -32.66 -16.84 -3.97
C PRO A 27 -31.56 -16.45 -4.95
N ASP A 28 -31.84 -15.43 -5.76
CA ASP A 28 -30.89 -14.95 -6.76
C ASP A 28 -29.56 -14.61 -6.07
N LEU A 29 -28.47 -15.19 -6.55
CA LEU A 29 -27.13 -14.91 -6.08
C LEU A 29 -26.80 -13.45 -6.41
N ALA A 30 -26.44 -12.67 -5.42
CA ALA A 30 -26.15 -11.24 -5.59
C ALA A 30 -25.10 -10.76 -4.58
N VAL A 31 -24.23 -9.88 -5.01
CA VAL A 31 -23.37 -9.09 -4.12
C VAL A 31 -23.93 -7.66 -4.08
N SER A 32 -24.42 -7.25 -2.93
CA SER A 32 -24.99 -5.91 -2.72
C SER A 32 -23.91 -4.88 -2.50
N ASP A 33 -22.84 -5.21 -1.76
CA ASP A 33 -21.76 -4.30 -1.42
C ASP A 33 -20.39 -5.00 -1.34
N ILE A 34 -19.31 -4.22 -1.56
CA ILE A 34 -17.93 -4.59 -1.31
C ILE A 34 -17.27 -3.44 -0.57
N ALA A 35 -17.10 -3.60 0.73
CA ALA A 35 -16.45 -2.62 1.60
C ALA A 35 -14.97 -2.96 1.81
N VAL A 36 -14.14 -1.97 2.07
CA VAL A 36 -12.71 -2.14 2.40
C VAL A 36 -12.39 -1.46 3.72
N ASN A 37 -11.57 -2.09 4.56
CA ASN A 37 -11.18 -1.55 5.85
C ASN A 37 -10.15 -0.43 5.74
N GLN A 38 -9.23 -0.52 4.77
CA GLN A 38 -8.20 0.49 4.47
C GLN A 38 -7.65 0.29 3.06
N LEU A 39 -7.17 1.38 2.45
CA LEU A 39 -6.50 1.38 1.16
C LEU A 39 -5.15 2.09 1.30
N LYS A 40 -4.14 1.35 1.76
CA LYS A 40 -2.77 1.87 1.88
C LYS A 40 -1.82 1.02 1.06
N TYR A 41 -1.02 1.67 0.22
CA TYR A 41 0.02 1.01 -0.55
C TYR A 41 0.96 0.18 0.37
N GLY A 42 1.31 -1.02 -0.05
CA GLY A 42 2.18 -1.93 0.71
C GLY A 42 1.54 -2.57 1.95
N GLN A 43 0.28 -2.24 2.28
CA GLN A 43 -0.43 -2.74 3.45
C GLN A 43 -1.43 -3.83 3.08
N LEU A 44 -1.67 -4.75 4.03
CA LEU A 44 -2.74 -5.73 3.94
C LEU A 44 -4.09 -5.03 4.07
N SER A 45 -4.95 -5.22 3.08
CA SER A 45 -6.34 -4.72 3.10
C SER A 45 -7.30 -5.89 3.15
N GLN A 46 -8.39 -5.73 3.88
CA GLN A 46 -9.48 -6.68 3.91
C GLN A 46 -10.69 -6.08 3.19
N PHE A 47 -11.21 -6.82 2.24
CA PHE A 47 -12.43 -6.52 1.51
C PHE A 47 -13.53 -7.44 2.01
N THR A 48 -14.66 -6.85 2.39
CA THR A 48 -15.83 -7.58 2.87
C THR A 48 -16.95 -7.45 1.85
N LEU A 49 -17.37 -8.58 1.30
CA LEU A 49 -18.48 -8.70 0.38
C LEU A 49 -19.74 -8.98 1.20
N THR A 50 -20.80 -8.25 0.91
CA THR A 50 -22.12 -8.45 1.51
C THR A 50 -23.12 -8.75 0.39
N GLY A 51 -24.02 -9.70 0.62
CA GLY A 51 -24.96 -10.09 -0.43
C GLY A 51 -25.84 -11.27 -0.03
N ASN A 52 -26.30 -11.98 -1.03
CA ASN A 52 -27.01 -13.24 -0.90
C ASN A 52 -26.28 -14.28 -1.77
N PHE A 53 -25.48 -15.12 -1.14
CA PHE A 53 -24.63 -16.10 -1.83
C PHE A 53 -24.27 -17.25 -0.90
N SER A 54 -23.93 -18.40 -1.49
CA SER A 54 -23.34 -19.51 -0.76
C SER A 54 -21.80 -19.49 -0.87
N ASP A 55 -21.11 -20.06 0.12
CA ASP A 55 -19.64 -19.95 0.24
C ASP A 55 -18.86 -20.52 -0.94
N ASN A 56 -19.43 -21.46 -1.69
CA ASN A 56 -18.72 -22.17 -2.75
C ASN A 56 -18.96 -21.60 -4.17
N GLU A 57 -19.83 -20.60 -4.33
CA GLU A 57 -20.31 -20.16 -5.63
C GLU A 57 -19.71 -18.81 -6.07
N ILE A 58 -18.99 -18.10 -5.19
CA ILE A 58 -18.40 -16.80 -5.51
C ILE A 58 -16.88 -16.89 -5.59
N ASN A 59 -16.33 -16.55 -6.75
CA ASN A 59 -14.92 -16.34 -6.95
C ASN A 59 -14.61 -14.85 -6.90
N VAL A 60 -13.60 -14.47 -6.13
CA VAL A 60 -13.11 -13.09 -6.04
C VAL A 60 -11.83 -12.99 -6.85
N SER A 61 -11.73 -11.97 -7.69
CA SER A 61 -10.50 -11.61 -8.40
C SER A 61 -10.13 -10.16 -8.12
N THR A 62 -8.84 -9.87 -8.14
CA THR A 62 -8.32 -8.52 -7.91
C THR A 62 -7.31 -8.15 -8.97
N LYS A 63 -7.23 -6.84 -9.25
CA LYS A 63 -6.16 -6.25 -10.05
C LYS A 63 -5.34 -5.32 -9.15
N ASN A 64 -4.01 -5.35 -9.26
CA ASN A 64 -3.08 -4.56 -8.44
C ASN A 64 -3.08 -4.88 -6.93
N CYS A 65 -3.54 -6.07 -6.56
CA CYS A 65 -3.53 -6.57 -5.20
C CYS A 65 -2.79 -7.92 -5.18
N LYS A 66 -1.80 -8.08 -4.33
CA LYS A 66 -0.95 -9.28 -4.26
C LYS A 66 -1.40 -10.20 -3.13
N GLY A 67 -1.28 -11.51 -3.33
CA GLY A 67 -1.55 -12.48 -2.27
C GLY A 67 -3.02 -12.52 -1.84
N LEU A 68 -3.95 -12.53 -2.81
CA LEU A 68 -5.37 -12.66 -2.51
C LEU A 68 -5.64 -13.97 -1.74
N ALA A 69 -6.23 -13.85 -0.57
CA ALA A 69 -6.58 -14.97 0.28
C ALA A 69 -7.98 -14.81 0.86
N LEU A 70 -8.73 -15.92 0.89
CA LEU A 70 -10.04 -15.98 1.55
C LEU A 70 -9.85 -15.96 3.08
N VAL A 71 -10.63 -15.16 3.76
CA VAL A 71 -10.70 -15.16 5.23
C VAL A 71 -11.69 -16.24 5.66
N ALA A 72 -11.28 -17.13 6.57
CA ALA A 72 -12.15 -18.17 7.12
C ALA A 72 -13.33 -17.57 7.90
N GLY A 73 -14.46 -18.30 7.97
CA GLY A 73 -15.63 -17.90 8.74
C GLY A 73 -16.66 -17.07 7.98
N GLY A 74 -16.63 -17.07 6.64
CA GLY A 74 -17.68 -16.47 5.81
C GLY A 74 -19.06 -17.13 6.05
N THR A 75 -20.12 -16.37 5.78
CA THR A 75 -21.51 -16.81 5.88
C THR A 75 -22.19 -16.80 4.52
N THR A 76 -23.47 -17.17 4.46
CA THR A 76 -24.29 -17.03 3.24
C THR A 76 -24.58 -15.59 2.86
N THR A 77 -24.27 -14.61 3.73
CA THR A 77 -24.48 -13.17 3.48
C THR A 77 -23.20 -12.35 3.51
N THR A 78 -22.09 -12.91 3.99
CA THR A 78 -20.81 -12.21 4.08
C THR A 78 -19.63 -13.10 3.69
N LYS A 79 -18.71 -12.57 2.93
CA LYS A 79 -17.43 -13.20 2.58
C LYS A 79 -16.33 -12.15 2.66
N SER A 80 -15.18 -12.50 3.20
CA SER A 80 -14.05 -11.58 3.27
C SER A 80 -12.83 -12.15 2.56
N VAL A 81 -12.09 -11.27 1.89
CA VAL A 81 -10.79 -11.56 1.28
C VAL A 81 -9.77 -10.54 1.72
N THR A 82 -8.52 -10.96 1.81
CA THR A 82 -7.39 -10.06 2.08
C THR A 82 -6.42 -10.07 0.94
N CYS A 83 -5.75 -8.94 0.71
CA CYS A 83 -4.61 -8.85 -0.18
C CYS A 83 -3.77 -7.61 0.13
N THR A 84 -2.50 -7.61 -0.29
CA THR A 84 -1.62 -6.46 -0.14
C THR A 84 -1.75 -5.53 -1.33
N ILE A 85 -2.06 -4.25 -1.08
CA ILE A 85 -2.17 -3.23 -2.13
C ILE A 85 -0.79 -3.04 -2.79
N GLY A 86 -0.70 -3.35 -4.07
CA GLY A 86 0.58 -3.40 -4.80
C GLY A 86 0.79 -2.31 -5.86
N ALA A 87 -0.15 -1.37 -6.00
CA ALA A 87 -0.04 -0.27 -6.97
C ALA A 87 -0.79 0.99 -6.50
N VAL A 88 -0.37 2.13 -7.01
CA VAL A 88 -0.94 3.47 -6.76
C VAL A 88 -1.29 4.18 -8.07
N GLY A 89 -1.94 5.33 -7.95
CA GLY A 89 -2.27 6.20 -9.06
C GLY A 89 -3.54 5.79 -9.78
N THR A 90 -3.61 6.05 -11.07
CA THR A 90 -4.72 5.66 -11.94
C THR A 90 -4.89 4.14 -12.08
N GLY A 91 -4.03 3.38 -11.42
CA GLY A 91 -4.19 1.95 -11.20
C GLY A 91 -5.27 1.70 -10.16
N VAL A 92 -6.47 1.72 -10.62
CA VAL A 92 -7.64 1.33 -9.84
C VAL A 92 -7.45 -0.08 -9.30
N VAL A 93 -7.50 -0.25 -7.98
CA VAL A 93 -7.67 -1.58 -7.39
C VAL A 93 -9.10 -2.00 -7.69
N SER A 94 -9.28 -2.87 -8.66
CA SER A 94 -10.60 -3.44 -8.94
C SER A 94 -10.75 -4.77 -8.22
N LEU A 95 -11.89 -4.94 -7.58
CA LEU A 95 -12.32 -6.18 -6.99
C LEU A 95 -13.58 -6.63 -7.72
N GLU A 96 -13.55 -7.84 -8.27
CA GLU A 96 -14.68 -8.42 -8.96
C GLU A 96 -15.14 -9.67 -8.21
N ALA A 97 -16.42 -9.76 -7.90
CA ALA A 97 -17.06 -10.97 -7.44
C ALA A 97 -17.74 -11.64 -8.63
N LYS A 98 -17.45 -12.93 -8.85
CA LYS A 98 -17.92 -13.70 -10.00
C LYS A 98 -18.52 -15.02 -9.59
N LEU A 99 -19.51 -15.47 -10.33
CA LEU A 99 -19.97 -16.87 -10.29
C LEU A 99 -18.96 -17.82 -10.95
N ALA A 100 -19.16 -19.12 -10.75
CA ALA A 100 -18.31 -20.17 -11.34
C ALA A 100 -18.32 -20.15 -12.88
N ASP A 101 -19.41 -19.70 -13.51
CA ASP A 101 -19.56 -19.53 -14.95
C ASP A 101 -18.87 -18.26 -15.50
N GLY A 102 -18.27 -17.45 -14.64
CA GLY A 102 -17.62 -16.19 -15.00
C GLY A 102 -18.53 -14.98 -14.98
N THR A 103 -19.82 -15.11 -14.67
CA THR A 103 -20.74 -13.96 -14.53
C THR A 103 -20.26 -13.03 -13.42
N VAL A 104 -20.07 -11.75 -13.74
CA VAL A 104 -19.66 -10.73 -12.77
C VAL A 104 -20.88 -10.24 -12.01
N LEU A 105 -20.92 -10.50 -10.70
CA LEU A 105 -21.99 -10.03 -9.81
C LEU A 105 -21.80 -8.59 -9.36
N LYS A 106 -20.55 -8.21 -9.05
CA LYS A 106 -20.19 -6.87 -8.58
C LYS A 106 -18.75 -6.58 -8.95
N SER A 107 -18.50 -5.40 -9.44
CA SER A 107 -17.16 -4.86 -9.63
C SER A 107 -17.06 -3.52 -8.94
N VAL A 108 -15.99 -3.31 -8.15
CA VAL A 108 -15.72 -2.07 -7.43
C VAL A 108 -14.30 -1.64 -7.70
N SER A 109 -14.13 -0.36 -7.97
CA SER A 109 -12.85 0.26 -8.20
C SER A 109 -12.48 1.17 -7.04
N PHE A 110 -11.23 1.11 -6.59
CA PHE A 110 -10.70 1.94 -5.52
C PHE A 110 -9.50 2.74 -6.02
N ASP A 111 -9.43 4.01 -5.64
CA ASP A 111 -8.28 4.86 -5.92
C ASP A 111 -7.27 4.76 -4.78
N VAL A 112 -6.06 4.32 -5.10
CA VAL A 112 -4.96 4.20 -4.14
C VAL A 112 -4.00 5.37 -4.34
N ARG A 113 -3.91 6.22 -3.34
CA ARG A 113 -3.02 7.39 -3.36
C ARG A 113 -1.57 6.99 -3.15
N ASN A 114 -0.66 7.88 -3.56
CA ASN A 114 0.74 7.78 -3.18
C ASN A 114 0.89 7.65 -1.67
N PRO A 115 1.74 6.73 -1.18
CA PRO A 115 1.94 6.57 0.26
C PRO A 115 2.57 7.82 0.85
N GLN A 116 2.08 8.22 2.03
CA GLN A 116 2.64 9.31 2.81
C GLN A 116 3.16 8.79 4.14
N VAL A 117 4.30 9.35 4.57
CA VAL A 117 4.93 9.04 5.85
C VAL A 117 5.10 10.32 6.65
N SER A 118 4.52 10.35 7.85
CA SER A 118 4.80 11.37 8.85
C SER A 118 6.04 10.95 9.63
N MET A 119 7.10 11.75 9.55
CA MET A 119 8.34 11.55 10.30
C MET A 119 8.46 12.66 11.33
N GLN A 120 8.39 12.31 12.61
CA GLN A 120 8.61 13.22 13.72
C GLN A 120 10.09 13.26 14.05
N THR A 121 10.68 14.43 14.05
CA THR A 121 12.08 14.62 14.45
C THR A 121 12.19 15.54 15.66
N SER A 122 13.36 15.56 16.29
CA SER A 122 13.65 16.52 17.36
C SER A 122 13.68 17.98 16.89
N LEU A 123 13.66 18.24 15.58
CA LEU A 123 13.59 19.56 14.97
C LEU A 123 12.19 19.91 14.44
N GLY A 124 11.24 18.99 14.47
CA GLY A 124 9.88 19.17 13.96
C GLY A 124 9.42 18.01 13.10
N ALA A 125 8.21 18.13 12.59
CA ALA A 125 7.56 17.12 11.76
C ALA A 125 7.83 17.34 10.26
N VAL A 126 8.09 16.23 9.55
CA VAL A 126 8.21 16.21 8.08
C VAL A 126 7.16 15.25 7.53
N LEU A 127 6.38 15.69 6.56
CA LEU A 127 5.47 14.81 5.81
C LEU A 127 6.08 14.51 4.45
N LEU A 128 6.30 13.23 4.20
CA LEU A 128 6.84 12.70 2.94
C LEU A 128 5.71 12.18 2.06
N GLU A 129 5.80 12.36 0.76
CA GLU A 129 5.05 11.64 -0.24
C GLU A 129 6.02 10.81 -1.07
N LEU A 130 5.79 9.50 -1.12
CA LEU A 130 6.65 8.55 -1.82
C LEU A 130 6.10 8.27 -3.22
N ASN A 131 6.97 7.84 -4.13
CA ASN A 131 6.61 7.59 -5.53
C ASN A 131 6.90 6.13 -5.94
N PRO A 132 6.02 5.18 -5.60
CA PRO A 132 6.21 3.77 -5.96
C PRO A 132 6.06 3.49 -7.46
N THR A 133 5.54 4.43 -8.24
CA THR A 133 5.48 4.29 -9.71
C THR A 133 6.87 4.47 -10.33
N ALA A 134 7.63 5.45 -9.84
CA ALA A 134 8.98 5.71 -10.36
C ALA A 134 10.06 4.88 -9.65
N ALA A 135 9.91 4.62 -8.34
CA ALA A 135 10.90 3.91 -7.53
C ALA A 135 10.21 2.86 -6.61
N PRO A 136 9.64 1.77 -7.19
CA PRO A 136 8.90 0.77 -6.44
C PRO A 136 9.76 0.05 -5.40
N LEU A 137 10.99 -0.38 -5.73
CA LEU A 137 11.86 -1.10 -4.80
C LEU A 137 12.29 -0.22 -3.62
N SER A 138 12.69 1.01 -3.89
CA SER A 138 13.12 1.97 -2.86
C SER A 138 11.95 2.37 -1.95
N THR A 139 10.76 2.57 -2.53
CA THR A 139 9.53 2.87 -1.77
C THR A 139 9.13 1.69 -0.88
N ASP A 140 9.08 0.48 -1.43
CA ASP A 140 8.73 -0.74 -0.68
C ASP A 140 9.72 -0.98 0.46
N ASN A 141 11.01 -0.84 0.20
CA ASN A 141 12.07 -0.98 1.18
C ASN A 141 11.92 0.03 2.33
N PHE A 142 11.74 1.32 2.01
CA PHE A 142 11.58 2.36 3.02
C PHE A 142 10.31 2.13 3.86
N LEU A 143 9.19 1.80 3.25
CA LEU A 143 7.92 1.50 3.95
C LEU A 143 8.04 0.26 4.85
N GLN A 144 8.79 -0.77 4.47
CA GLN A 144 9.03 -1.91 5.34
C GLN A 144 9.76 -1.51 6.62
N TYR A 145 10.73 -0.60 6.58
CA TYR A 145 11.40 -0.05 7.75
C TYR A 145 10.48 0.85 8.57
N VAL A 146 9.68 1.71 7.92
CA VAL A 146 8.68 2.55 8.59
C VAL A 146 7.66 1.69 9.36
N ASN A 147 7.09 0.68 8.69
CA ASN A 147 6.03 -0.17 9.25
C ASN A 147 6.55 -1.12 10.35
N SER A 148 7.85 -1.45 10.34
CA SER A 148 8.52 -2.21 11.42
C SER A 148 9.04 -1.32 12.55
N LYS A 149 8.79 -0.01 12.53
CA LYS A 149 9.30 0.96 13.53
C LYS A 149 10.83 1.06 13.59
N PHE A 150 11.51 0.62 12.55
CA PHE A 150 12.98 0.61 12.51
C PHE A 150 13.59 2.01 12.67
N TYR A 151 12.94 3.04 12.09
CA TYR A 151 13.43 4.42 12.15
C TYR A 151 13.14 5.12 13.47
N ASP A 152 12.25 4.56 14.31
CA ASP A 152 11.92 5.16 15.60
C ASP A 152 13.17 5.19 16.47
N ASN A 153 13.45 6.38 17.00
CA ASN A 153 14.60 6.62 17.85
C ASN A 153 15.97 6.40 17.17
N THR A 154 16.08 6.74 15.87
CA THR A 154 17.36 6.74 15.13
C THR A 154 17.85 8.16 14.89
N LEU A 155 19.13 8.29 14.51
CA LEU A 155 19.78 9.58 14.24
C LEU A 155 19.75 9.96 12.77
N ILE A 156 19.65 11.27 12.51
CA ILE A 156 20.30 11.90 11.37
C ILE A 156 21.77 12.03 11.75
N HIS A 157 22.58 11.13 11.27
CA HIS A 157 23.96 10.94 11.75
C HIS A 157 25.01 11.66 10.89
N ARG A 158 24.59 12.28 9.77
CA ARG A 158 25.47 13.04 8.89
C ARG A 158 24.70 14.19 8.25
N VAL A 159 25.26 15.40 8.35
CA VAL A 159 24.72 16.60 7.68
C VAL A 159 25.86 17.30 6.96
N VAL A 160 25.77 17.32 5.62
CA VAL A 160 26.79 17.94 4.74
C VAL A 160 26.19 19.19 4.12
N THR A 161 26.95 20.29 4.17
CA THR A 161 26.54 21.60 3.63
C THR A 161 27.64 22.25 2.77
N ALA A 162 28.56 21.42 2.25
CA ALA A 162 29.61 21.85 1.32
C ALA A 162 29.84 20.79 0.26
N GLY A 163 29.82 21.18 -1.01
CA GLY A 163 29.93 20.28 -2.16
C GLY A 163 28.65 19.58 -2.51
N ILE A 164 28.07 18.81 -1.55
CA ILE A 164 26.72 18.30 -1.57
C ILE A 164 25.96 18.79 -0.34
N PHE A 165 24.63 18.82 -0.40
CA PHE A 165 23.80 19.36 0.68
C PHE A 165 22.77 18.31 1.09
N VAL A 166 23.09 17.49 2.10
CA VAL A 166 22.27 16.35 2.50
C VAL A 166 22.20 16.19 4.02
N ALA A 167 21.07 15.69 4.51
CA ALA A 167 20.88 15.20 5.87
C ALA A 167 20.58 13.69 5.81
N GLN A 168 21.54 12.86 6.26
CA GLN A 168 21.48 11.40 6.11
C GLN A 168 21.16 10.73 7.45
N GLY A 169 20.22 9.78 7.42
CA GLY A 169 19.74 9.02 8.58
C GLY A 169 19.51 7.54 8.30
N GLY A 170 18.88 6.85 9.28
CA GLY A 170 18.44 5.47 9.12
C GLY A 170 19.51 4.42 9.39
N TRP A 171 20.52 4.73 10.23
CA TRP A 171 21.61 3.80 10.56
C TRP A 171 21.89 3.67 12.05
N LEU A 172 22.00 4.77 12.78
CA LEU A 172 22.49 4.79 14.15
C LEU A 172 21.41 5.13 15.17
N THR A 173 21.53 4.55 16.37
CA THR A 173 20.77 4.93 17.56
C THR A 173 21.34 6.19 18.20
N PRO A 174 20.63 6.89 19.12
CA PRO A 174 21.12 8.07 19.83
C PRO A 174 22.38 7.86 20.69
N THR A 175 22.57 6.66 21.21
CA THR A 175 23.88 6.19 21.74
C THR A 175 24.57 5.47 20.59
N PRO A 176 25.48 6.11 19.83
CA PRO A 176 25.83 5.69 18.48
C PRO A 176 26.22 4.22 18.36
N ALA A 177 25.24 3.40 18.08
CA ALA A 177 25.35 1.98 17.76
C ALA A 177 24.52 1.71 16.50
N VAL A 178 24.87 0.68 15.75
CA VAL A 178 24.12 0.30 14.56
C VAL A 178 22.71 -0.15 14.99
N GLN A 179 21.67 0.45 14.38
CA GLN A 179 20.30 0.04 14.60
C GLN A 179 20.09 -1.40 14.12
N PRO A 180 19.62 -2.31 14.96
CA PRO A 180 19.41 -3.72 14.57
C PRO A 180 18.19 -3.86 13.65
N GLY A 181 18.16 -4.95 12.86
CA GLY A 181 17.02 -5.27 12.00
C GLY A 181 17.15 -4.76 10.57
N GLN A 182 18.36 -4.48 10.11
CA GLN A 182 18.59 -4.18 8.68
C GLN A 182 18.21 -5.38 7.81
N LYS A 183 17.58 -5.09 6.68
CA LYS A 183 17.13 -6.07 5.69
C LYS A 183 18.18 -6.22 4.59
N ALA A 184 17.95 -7.17 3.68
CA ALA A 184 18.77 -7.34 2.48
C ALA A 184 18.81 -6.05 1.64
N ALA A 185 19.92 -5.83 0.96
CA ALA A 185 20.10 -4.72 0.05
C ALA A 185 19.18 -4.85 -1.17
N ILE A 186 18.82 -3.71 -1.75
CA ILE A 186 17.97 -3.61 -2.93
C ILE A 186 18.76 -3.14 -4.15
N ALA A 187 18.25 -3.46 -5.35
CA ALA A 187 18.81 -2.98 -6.61
C ALA A 187 18.62 -1.48 -6.76
N LEU A 188 19.56 -0.84 -7.44
CA LEU A 188 19.54 0.60 -7.73
C LEU A 188 18.40 0.95 -8.71
N GLU A 189 17.64 2.00 -8.39
CA GLU A 189 16.53 2.53 -9.20
C GLU A 189 16.80 3.98 -9.61
N VAL A 190 17.61 4.21 -10.61
CA VAL A 190 17.90 5.54 -11.17
C VAL A 190 17.29 5.73 -12.55
N ASN A 191 17.31 6.94 -13.09
CA ASN A 191 16.83 7.29 -14.43
C ASN A 191 15.33 7.02 -14.64
N LYS A 192 14.53 7.25 -13.59
CA LYS A 192 13.06 7.08 -13.60
C LYS A 192 12.29 8.40 -13.58
N GLY A 193 12.94 9.50 -14.01
CA GLY A 193 12.32 10.83 -14.06
C GLY A 193 12.29 11.56 -12.73
N LEU A 194 12.95 11.04 -11.69
CA LEU A 194 13.18 11.73 -10.42
C LEU A 194 14.63 12.21 -10.35
N SER A 195 14.85 13.38 -9.73
CA SER A 195 16.15 14.01 -9.58
C SER A 195 16.39 14.43 -8.12
N ASN A 196 17.65 14.51 -7.72
CA ASN A 196 18.10 14.92 -6.39
C ASN A 196 17.95 16.43 -6.18
N LEU A 197 16.72 16.94 -6.26
CA LEU A 197 16.36 18.34 -6.02
C LEU A 197 16.10 18.61 -4.55
N LYS A 198 16.21 19.87 -4.12
CA LYS A 198 15.87 20.29 -2.75
C LYS A 198 14.51 19.74 -2.32
N GLY A 199 14.44 19.20 -1.12
CA GLY A 199 13.21 18.65 -0.55
C GLY A 199 12.88 17.22 -0.99
N THR A 200 13.71 16.56 -1.81
CA THR A 200 13.52 15.14 -2.13
C THR A 200 14.21 14.24 -1.11
N ILE A 201 13.76 12.98 -1.05
CA ILE A 201 14.35 11.91 -0.26
C ILE A 201 14.90 10.83 -1.19
N ALA A 202 16.12 10.35 -0.91
CA ALA A 202 16.80 9.34 -1.71
C ALA A 202 17.48 8.27 -0.85
N MET A 203 17.74 7.11 -1.46
CA MET A 203 18.46 6.01 -0.80
C MET A 203 19.97 6.32 -0.76
N ALA A 204 20.54 6.23 0.44
CA ALA A 204 21.99 6.17 0.61
C ALA A 204 22.49 4.74 0.35
N ARG A 205 23.74 4.62 -0.11
CA ARG A 205 24.39 3.34 -0.42
C ARG A 205 25.90 3.42 -0.31
N SER A 206 26.57 2.28 -0.30
CA SER A 206 28.03 2.18 -0.40
C SER A 206 28.52 2.36 -1.85
N ALA A 207 29.78 2.01 -2.13
CA ALA A 207 30.32 2.00 -3.48
C ALA A 207 29.63 0.98 -4.42
N ASP A 208 29.11 -0.13 -3.87
CA ASP A 208 28.29 -1.07 -4.64
C ASP A 208 26.93 -0.45 -4.98
N LEU A 209 26.57 -0.50 -6.26
CA LEU A 209 25.33 0.09 -6.77
C LEU A 209 24.08 -0.51 -6.13
N ASN A 210 24.11 -1.79 -5.79
CA ASN A 210 22.99 -2.55 -5.23
C ASN A 210 23.14 -2.76 -3.71
N SER A 211 23.70 -1.79 -2.98
CA SER A 211 23.96 -1.89 -1.55
C SER A 211 23.03 -1.05 -0.66
N ALA A 212 22.02 -0.42 -1.22
CA ALA A 212 21.06 0.36 -0.44
C ALA A 212 20.26 -0.57 0.50
N THR A 213 20.20 -0.20 1.80
CA THR A 213 19.42 -0.93 2.83
C THR A 213 18.47 0.03 3.52
N SER A 214 18.76 0.44 4.77
CA SER A 214 17.91 1.30 5.59
C SER A 214 18.23 2.78 5.48
N GLN A 215 19.44 3.15 5.03
CA GLN A 215 19.87 4.53 5.05
C GLN A 215 19.25 5.35 3.92
N PHE A 216 18.79 6.53 4.29
CA PHE A 216 18.25 7.53 3.38
C PHE A 216 18.91 8.89 3.61
N TYR A 217 18.71 9.83 2.70
CA TYR A 217 19.02 11.23 2.94
C TYR A 217 17.97 12.15 2.37
N PHE A 218 17.82 13.31 3.00
CA PHE A 218 17.10 14.46 2.47
C PHE A 218 18.06 15.35 1.67
N ASN A 219 17.65 15.81 0.50
CA ASN A 219 18.34 16.85 -0.24
C ASN A 219 18.00 18.21 0.37
N LEU A 220 18.98 18.88 0.95
CA LEU A 220 18.85 20.22 1.57
C LEU A 220 18.98 21.36 0.55
N ALA A 221 19.55 21.07 -0.62
CA ALA A 221 19.61 21.92 -1.80
C ALA A 221 19.53 21.04 -3.06
N ASP A 222 19.57 21.65 -4.24
CA ASP A 222 19.64 20.90 -5.50
C ASP A 222 21.00 20.23 -5.62
N ASN A 223 21.00 18.91 -5.68
CA ASN A 223 22.17 18.05 -5.80
C ASN A 223 22.10 17.23 -7.10
N VAL A 224 21.79 17.87 -8.24
CA VAL A 224 21.58 17.19 -9.53
C VAL A 224 22.77 16.32 -9.94
N ALA A 225 23.98 16.65 -9.51
CA ALA A 225 25.16 15.80 -9.74
C ALA A 225 25.00 14.39 -9.14
N LEU A 226 24.21 14.20 -8.08
CA LEU A 226 23.94 12.89 -7.49
C LEU A 226 23.05 11.99 -8.37
N ASP A 227 22.42 12.51 -9.41
CA ASP A 227 21.64 11.70 -10.34
C ASP A 227 22.54 10.76 -11.16
N THR A 228 23.81 11.13 -11.36
CA THR A 228 24.75 10.39 -12.20
C THR A 228 26.07 10.03 -11.50
N SER A 229 26.48 10.79 -10.47
CA SER A 229 27.73 10.55 -9.75
C SER A 229 27.76 9.14 -9.16
N ASN A 230 28.87 8.42 -9.39
CA ASN A 230 29.07 7.04 -8.93
C ASN A 230 27.93 6.08 -9.37
N GLY A 231 27.25 6.32 -10.49
CA GLY A 231 26.14 5.53 -10.98
C GLY A 231 24.77 6.02 -10.50
N GLY A 232 24.71 7.13 -9.75
CA GLY A 232 23.48 7.78 -9.30
C GLY A 232 22.93 7.28 -7.96
N TYR A 233 21.98 8.03 -7.43
CA TYR A 233 21.30 7.73 -6.16
C TYR A 233 19.78 7.81 -6.37
N ALA A 234 19.07 6.79 -5.93
CA ALA A 234 17.65 6.60 -6.19
C ALA A 234 16.79 7.54 -5.34
N VAL A 235 16.27 8.60 -5.97
CA VAL A 235 15.20 9.42 -5.39
C VAL A 235 13.89 8.60 -5.43
N PHE A 236 13.16 8.55 -4.31
CA PHE A 236 11.92 7.77 -4.20
C PHE A 236 10.74 8.54 -3.60
N GLY A 237 10.92 9.84 -3.30
CA GLY A 237 9.87 10.68 -2.73
C GLY A 237 10.30 12.12 -2.53
N LYS A 238 9.41 12.89 -1.93
CA LYS A 238 9.62 14.30 -1.62
C LYS A 238 8.93 14.71 -0.33
N VAL A 239 9.40 15.78 0.28
CA VAL A 239 8.74 16.49 1.39
C VAL A 239 7.56 17.29 0.82
N VAL A 240 6.38 17.10 1.40
CA VAL A 240 5.16 17.84 1.05
C VAL A 240 4.70 18.79 2.15
N SER A 241 5.27 18.65 3.35
CA SER A 241 5.10 19.58 4.48
C SER A 241 6.28 19.45 5.44
N GLY A 242 6.68 20.52 6.12
CA GLY A 242 7.82 20.53 7.04
C GLY A 242 9.14 20.88 6.35
N ALA A 243 9.12 21.68 5.26
CA ALA A 243 10.35 22.11 4.57
C ALA A 243 11.27 22.92 5.50
N GLU A 244 10.72 23.65 6.44
CA GLU A 244 11.45 24.41 7.47
C GLU A 244 12.29 23.50 8.39
N VAL A 245 11.89 22.24 8.55
CA VAL A 245 12.68 21.26 9.32
C VAL A 245 13.94 20.87 8.56
N LEU A 246 13.87 20.76 7.22
CA LEU A 246 15.06 20.54 6.38
C LEU A 246 16.01 21.75 6.46
N ASP A 247 15.47 22.96 6.43
CA ASP A 247 16.26 24.17 6.60
C ASP A 247 16.90 24.22 8.00
N ALA A 248 16.20 23.78 9.04
CA ALA A 248 16.75 23.63 10.39
C ALA A 248 17.87 22.57 10.42
N MET A 249 17.71 21.42 9.73
CA MET A 249 18.76 20.42 9.59
C MET A 249 20.00 20.97 8.89
N ALA A 250 19.82 21.80 7.84
CA ALA A 250 20.94 22.43 7.13
C ALA A 250 21.78 23.39 8.01
N ASN A 251 21.19 23.91 9.07
CA ASN A 251 21.81 24.87 9.99
C ASN A 251 22.41 24.24 11.26
N VAL A 252 22.32 22.90 11.42
CA VAL A 252 22.93 22.25 12.59
C VAL A 252 24.47 22.35 12.50
N LYS A 253 25.10 22.63 13.64
CA LYS A 253 26.57 22.56 13.74
C LYS A 253 27.00 21.11 13.63
N THR A 254 28.05 20.83 12.87
CA THR A 254 28.64 19.50 12.73
C THR A 254 30.03 19.41 13.31
N THR A 255 30.46 18.23 13.63
CA THR A 255 31.76 17.88 14.18
C THR A 255 32.19 16.52 13.66
N THR A 256 33.44 16.12 13.92
CA THR A 256 33.85 14.71 13.78
C THR A 256 33.62 13.99 15.10
N ALA A 257 32.75 12.98 15.10
CA ALA A 257 32.47 12.17 16.27
C ALA A 257 32.27 10.71 15.88
N PHE A 258 32.64 9.77 16.75
CA PHE A 258 32.52 8.33 16.53
C PHE A 258 33.16 7.82 15.22
N GLY A 259 34.21 8.49 14.75
CA GLY A 259 34.86 8.20 13.46
C GLY A 259 34.10 8.68 12.24
N LEU A 260 33.04 9.47 12.41
CA LEU A 260 32.19 10.01 11.34
C LEU A 260 32.45 11.51 11.23
N ALA A 261 32.77 11.98 10.01
CA ALA A 261 32.75 13.40 9.69
C ALA A 261 31.33 13.91 9.52
N ASP A 262 31.12 15.21 9.63
CA ASP A 262 29.83 15.89 9.43
C ASP A 262 28.72 15.38 10.38
N PHE A 263 29.09 14.84 11.54
CA PHE A 263 28.14 14.39 12.56
C PHE A 263 27.52 15.60 13.29
N PRO A 264 26.19 15.67 13.46
CA PRO A 264 25.58 16.76 14.22
C PRO A 264 26.13 16.88 15.64
N ALA A 265 26.61 18.07 16.02
CA ALA A 265 27.17 18.31 17.36
C ALA A 265 26.11 18.14 18.48
N SER A 266 24.85 18.30 18.14
CA SER A 266 23.69 17.91 18.97
C SER A 266 22.85 16.91 18.19
N ASN A 267 22.45 15.81 18.84
CA ASN A 267 21.72 14.75 18.20
C ASN A 267 20.41 15.26 17.52
N VAL A 268 20.29 15.02 16.23
CA VAL A 268 19.03 15.16 15.50
C VAL A 268 18.38 13.78 15.44
N VAL A 269 17.30 13.60 16.19
CA VAL A 269 16.67 12.28 16.38
C VAL A 269 15.40 12.18 15.53
N VAL A 270 15.23 11.09 14.83
CA VAL A 270 13.94 10.65 14.27
C VAL A 270 13.17 9.99 15.42
N LEU A 271 12.20 10.68 15.99
CA LEU A 271 11.44 10.21 17.14
C LEU A 271 10.47 9.10 16.73
N SER A 272 9.85 9.22 15.58
CA SER A 272 9.00 8.18 14.98
C SER A 272 8.80 8.40 13.48
N ALA A 273 8.50 7.32 12.76
CA ALA A 273 8.04 7.34 11.38
C ALA A 273 6.80 6.47 11.23
N THR A 274 5.74 7.03 10.62
CA THR A 274 4.45 6.32 10.49
C THR A 274 3.84 6.55 9.11
N GLN A 275 3.46 5.50 8.43
CA GLN A 275 2.71 5.59 7.18
C GLN A 275 1.29 6.09 7.46
N THR A 276 0.91 7.23 6.88
CA THR A 276 -0.40 7.88 7.08
C THR A 276 -1.37 7.59 5.94
N LYS A 277 -0.86 7.38 4.71
CA LYS A 277 -1.63 7.00 3.51
C LYS A 277 -0.99 5.83 2.79
#